data_366ffbddf7128419eded318c15c2cf20
#
_entry.id   366ffbddf7128419eded318c15c2cf20
#
_cell.length_a   1.000
_cell.length_b   1.000
_cell.length_c   1.000
_cell.angle_alpha   90.00
_cell.angle_beta   90.00
_cell.angle_gamma   90.00
#
_symmetry.space_group_name_H-M   'P 1'
#
loop_
_entity.id
_entity.type
_entity.pdbx_description
1 polymer ?
#
loop_
_entity_poly.entity_id
_entity_poly.type
_entity_poly.pdbx_seq_one_letter_code
_entity_poly.pdbx_strand_id
1 'polypeptide(L)'
;MRGRKRARNELTLYAQSIYSLDDLPSPRPHVTANENSGGVRFAHDLSERIFLFSNTDFMSDGLQDLNLRFVLGEGVGYHTIKRERITLDLLGGMNFTHEDYAEIQRNLAARQVGEEFKLKLGKNTSMIQNLAFFPNLTPSEGNYRVNFNFGAITRIVKWLGWQTLAILTLPILPPARNRTSWSSPAFAWNFLTDRRGQDSSR
;
A
#
# COMPACT_ATOMS: atom_id res chain seq x y z
N MET A 1 37.66 9.29 -12.59
CA MET A 1 36.93 9.89 -11.46
C MET A 1 35.69 9.06 -11.18
N ARG A 2 35.69 8.28 -10.11
CA ARG A 2 34.47 7.54 -9.67
C ARG A 2 33.60 8.52 -8.90
N GLY A 3 32.55 9.02 -9.53
CA GLY A 3 31.56 9.82 -8.85
C GLY A 3 30.90 8.98 -7.75
N ARG A 4 31.07 9.41 -6.50
CA ARG A 4 30.39 8.83 -5.33
C ARG A 4 28.90 9.12 -5.50
N LYS A 5 28.12 8.18 -6.04
CA LYS A 5 26.68 8.32 -6.10
C LYS A 5 26.15 8.33 -4.68
N ARG A 6 25.45 9.40 -4.31
CA ARG A 6 24.77 9.53 -3.01
C ARG A 6 23.70 8.46 -2.93
N ALA A 7 23.71 7.67 -1.87
CA ALA A 7 22.60 6.80 -1.50
C ALA A 7 21.32 7.66 -1.41
N ARG A 8 20.25 7.22 -2.05
CA ARG A 8 18.98 7.93 -2.03
C ARG A 8 18.08 7.31 -0.97
N ASN A 9 17.60 8.14 -0.07
CA ASN A 9 16.56 7.75 0.88
C ASN A 9 15.22 8.24 0.36
N GLU A 10 14.21 7.41 0.47
CA GLU A 10 12.82 7.75 0.18
C GLU A 10 11.96 7.45 1.40
N LEU A 11 11.22 8.45 1.86
CA LEU A 11 10.25 8.33 2.95
C LEU A 11 8.87 8.67 2.39
N THR A 12 7.95 7.75 2.53
CA THR A 12 6.55 7.94 2.14
C THR A 12 5.67 7.81 3.37
N LEU A 13 4.78 8.78 3.55
CA LEU A 13 3.75 8.79 4.60
C LEU A 13 2.39 8.84 3.91
N TYR A 14 1.43 8.09 4.43
CA TYR A 14 0.05 8.17 3.97
C TYR A 14 -0.91 8.03 5.16
N ALA A 15 -2.09 8.62 5.00
CA ALA A 15 -3.23 8.44 5.90
C ALA A 15 -4.51 8.51 5.09
N GLN A 16 -5.49 7.71 5.45
CA GLN A 16 -6.78 7.62 4.79
C GLN A 16 -7.87 7.40 5.84
N SER A 17 -9.01 8.04 5.64
CA SER A 17 -10.23 7.81 6.43
C SER A 17 -11.41 7.71 5.47
N ILE A 18 -12.20 6.67 5.59
CA ILE A 18 -13.39 6.43 4.80
C ILE A 18 -14.56 6.29 5.79
N TYR A 19 -15.54 7.19 5.66
CA TYR A 19 -16.77 7.11 6.41
C TYR A 19 -17.95 7.29 5.45
N SER A 20 -18.90 6.38 5.47
CA SER A 20 -20.07 6.41 4.60
C SER A 20 -21.34 6.07 5.40
N LEU A 21 -22.40 6.84 5.13
CA LEU A 21 -23.73 6.62 5.62
C LEU A 21 -24.68 6.36 4.44
N ASP A 22 -25.58 5.42 4.59
CA ASP A 22 -26.67 5.19 3.63
C ASP A 22 -27.98 5.67 4.25
N ASP A 23 -28.63 6.62 3.55
CA ASP A 23 -29.92 7.23 3.91
C ASP A 23 -31.10 6.55 3.19
N LEU A 24 -31.02 5.25 2.84
CA LEU A 24 -32.19 4.52 2.34
C LEU A 24 -33.34 4.66 3.34
N PRO A 25 -34.65 4.59 2.90
CA PRO A 25 -35.80 4.85 3.73
C PRO A 25 -35.97 3.81 4.86
N SER A 26 -35.04 3.89 5.79
CA SER A 26 -35.00 3.16 7.06
C SER A 26 -35.07 4.18 8.18
N PRO A 27 -35.70 3.91 9.32
CA PRO A 27 -35.87 4.87 10.42
C PRO A 27 -34.55 5.28 11.09
N ARG A 28 -33.41 4.73 10.67
CA ARG A 28 -32.06 5.10 11.16
C ARG A 28 -31.05 5.03 10.03
N PRO A 29 -30.16 6.04 9.89
CA PRO A 29 -29.05 5.96 8.96
C PRO A 29 -28.17 4.77 9.30
N HIS A 30 -27.74 4.02 8.28
CA HIS A 30 -26.88 2.85 8.43
C HIS A 30 -25.45 3.21 7.99
N VAL A 31 -24.47 2.98 8.87
CA VAL A 31 -23.07 3.16 8.54
C VAL A 31 -22.65 2.05 7.58
N THR A 32 -22.20 2.42 6.38
CA THR A 32 -21.78 1.48 5.33
C THR A 32 -20.28 1.40 5.14
N ALA A 33 -19.52 2.35 5.69
CA ALA A 33 -18.06 2.30 5.80
C ALA A 33 -17.57 3.10 7.00
N ASN A 34 -16.61 2.55 7.75
CA ASN A 34 -15.92 3.22 8.85
C ASN A 34 -14.52 2.64 8.98
N GLU A 35 -13.64 3.04 8.05
CA GLU A 35 -12.28 2.57 7.94
C GLU A 35 -11.30 3.72 8.11
N ASN A 36 -10.27 3.52 8.92
CA ASN A 36 -9.14 4.42 9.06
C ASN A 36 -7.85 3.64 8.82
N SER A 37 -6.97 4.18 8.01
CA SER A 37 -5.68 3.56 7.71
C SER A 37 -4.58 4.59 7.55
N GLY A 38 -3.35 4.17 7.79
CA GLY A 38 -2.17 5.00 7.61
C GLY A 38 -0.90 4.19 7.71
N GLY A 39 0.19 4.76 7.21
CA GLY A 39 1.46 4.06 7.27
C GLY A 39 2.64 4.90 6.89
N VAL A 40 3.79 4.28 7.09
CA VAL A 40 5.11 4.82 6.79
C VAL A 40 5.89 3.80 5.98
N ARG A 41 6.49 4.23 4.89
CA ARG A 41 7.44 3.42 4.14
C ARG A 41 8.76 4.16 4.04
N PHE A 42 9.83 3.47 4.37
CA PHE A 42 11.19 3.92 4.17
C PHE A 42 11.90 3.01 3.17
N ALA A 43 12.62 3.59 2.22
CA ALA A 43 13.47 2.86 1.29
C ALA A 43 14.85 3.51 1.20
N HIS A 44 15.89 2.68 1.12
CA HIS A 44 17.29 3.09 1.07
C HIS A 44 18.05 2.37 -0.03
N ASP A 45 18.54 3.12 -1.02
CA ASP A 45 19.36 2.57 -2.11
C ASP A 45 20.75 2.14 -1.58
N LEU A 46 21.00 0.83 -1.54
CA LEU A 46 22.32 0.27 -1.26
C LEU A 46 23.25 0.40 -2.47
N SER A 47 22.68 0.31 -3.66
CA SER A 47 23.39 0.41 -4.93
C SER A 47 22.50 1.04 -6.01
N GLU A 48 22.97 1.10 -7.25
CA GLU A 48 22.14 1.54 -8.39
C GLU A 48 20.94 0.65 -8.67
N ARG A 49 21.02 -0.61 -8.25
CA ARG A 49 20.00 -1.63 -8.56
C ARG A 49 19.36 -2.26 -7.35
N ILE A 50 19.95 -2.15 -6.18
CA ILE A 50 19.47 -2.81 -4.96
C ILE A 50 19.12 -1.76 -3.93
N PHE A 51 17.96 -1.89 -3.30
CA PHE A 51 17.54 -1.08 -2.17
C PHE A 51 16.93 -1.95 -1.07
N LEU A 52 16.98 -1.45 0.15
CA LEU A 52 16.23 -1.99 1.28
C LEU A 52 14.94 -1.20 1.45
N PHE A 53 13.89 -1.86 1.91
CA PHE A 53 12.66 -1.18 2.29
C PHE A 53 12.14 -1.72 3.62
N SER A 54 11.46 -0.83 4.35
CA SER A 54 10.65 -1.15 5.52
C SER A 54 9.35 -0.38 5.42
N ASN A 55 8.24 -1.03 5.72
CA ASN A 55 6.92 -0.40 5.80
C ASN A 55 6.22 -0.77 7.09
N THR A 56 5.49 0.19 7.63
CA THR A 56 4.65 0.00 8.81
C THR A 56 3.28 0.57 8.49
N ASP A 57 2.25 -0.26 8.61
CA ASP A 57 0.88 0.11 8.28
C ASP A 57 -0.04 -0.13 9.49
N PHE A 58 -1.00 0.76 9.66
CA PHE A 58 -2.04 0.68 10.69
C PHE A 58 -3.40 0.81 10.02
N MET A 59 -4.37 0.02 10.46
CA MET A 59 -5.73 0.04 9.97
C MET A 59 -6.71 -0.28 11.09
N SER A 60 -7.86 0.37 11.08
CA SER A 60 -9.04 0.00 11.87
C SER A 60 -10.28 0.01 10.99
N ASP A 61 -11.22 -0.89 11.25
CA ASP A 61 -12.48 -0.99 10.51
C ASP A 61 -13.62 -1.34 11.46
N GLY A 62 -14.46 -0.35 11.74
CA GLY A 62 -15.58 -0.51 12.69
C GLY A 62 -16.68 -1.43 12.20
N LEU A 63 -16.78 -1.73 10.89
CA LEU A 63 -17.77 -2.68 10.36
C LEU A 63 -17.32 -4.12 10.43
N GLN A 64 -16.02 -4.35 10.50
CA GLN A 64 -15.43 -5.67 10.62
C GLN A 64 -15.04 -6.01 12.06
N ASP A 65 -15.41 -5.16 13.04
CA ASP A 65 -14.99 -5.28 14.45
C ASP A 65 -13.46 -5.35 14.58
N LEU A 66 -12.73 -4.75 13.62
CA LEU A 66 -11.29 -4.67 13.61
C LEU A 66 -10.84 -3.42 14.35
N ASN A 67 -10.43 -3.60 15.62
CA ASN A 67 -9.92 -2.51 16.44
C ASN A 67 -8.59 -1.99 15.91
N LEU A 68 -7.68 -2.91 15.58
CA LEU A 68 -6.36 -2.58 15.07
C LEU A 68 -5.81 -3.72 14.20
N ARG A 69 -5.31 -3.36 13.03
CA ARG A 69 -4.37 -4.17 12.26
C ARG A 69 -3.06 -3.41 12.17
N PHE A 70 -2.01 -4.01 12.66
CA PHE A 70 -0.65 -3.52 12.53
C PHE A 70 0.12 -4.43 11.59
N VAL A 71 0.78 -3.87 10.59
CA VAL A 71 1.63 -4.60 9.64
C VAL A 71 3.03 -4.02 9.67
N LEU A 72 4.03 -4.86 9.86
CA LEU A 72 5.43 -4.54 9.70
C LEU A 72 5.97 -5.38 8.54
N GLY A 73 6.47 -4.73 7.50
CA GLY A 73 7.09 -5.37 6.35
C GLY A 73 8.52 -4.90 6.14
N GLU A 74 9.41 -5.82 5.83
CA GLU A 74 10.81 -5.53 5.53
C GLU A 74 11.29 -6.38 4.36
N GLY A 75 12.22 -5.83 3.57
CA GLY A 75 12.72 -6.58 2.44
C GLY A 75 13.76 -5.87 1.61
N VAL A 76 14.06 -6.53 0.50
CA VAL A 76 15.01 -6.07 -0.50
C VAL A 76 14.27 -5.85 -1.81
N GLY A 77 14.58 -4.76 -2.48
CA GLY A 77 14.08 -4.46 -3.82
C GLY A 77 15.20 -4.43 -4.85
N TYR A 78 14.84 -4.72 -6.09
CA TYR A 78 15.73 -4.68 -7.24
C TYR A 78 15.14 -3.78 -8.33
N HIS A 79 15.86 -2.71 -8.69
CA HIS A 79 15.50 -1.83 -9.80
C HIS A 79 15.74 -2.53 -11.13
N THR A 80 14.71 -3.15 -11.70
CA THR A 80 14.78 -3.82 -13.01
C THR A 80 14.86 -2.79 -14.12
N ILE A 81 14.04 -1.74 -14.04
CA ILE A 81 14.06 -0.61 -14.96
C ILE A 81 14.10 0.68 -14.12
N LYS A 82 15.14 1.49 -14.28
CA LYS A 82 15.31 2.78 -13.58
C LYS A 82 15.59 3.87 -14.60
N ARG A 83 14.55 4.33 -15.29
CA ARG A 83 14.64 5.42 -16.27
C ARG A 83 13.75 6.60 -15.82
N GLU A 84 13.98 7.78 -16.34
CA GLU A 84 13.23 8.99 -15.94
C GLU A 84 11.71 8.88 -16.12
N ARG A 85 11.26 8.15 -17.14
CA ARG A 85 9.83 8.02 -17.47
C ARG A 85 9.22 6.71 -16.99
N ILE A 86 10.03 5.69 -16.78
CA ILE A 86 9.56 4.35 -16.43
C ILE A 86 10.44 3.74 -15.34
N THR A 87 9.85 3.25 -14.28
CA THR A 87 10.52 2.47 -13.26
C THR A 87 9.76 1.16 -13.06
N LEU A 88 10.51 0.07 -12.89
CA LEU A 88 9.99 -1.23 -12.53
C LEU A 88 10.91 -1.82 -11.46
N ASP A 89 10.35 -2.04 -10.30
CA ASP A 89 11.05 -2.59 -9.15
C ASP A 89 10.43 -3.94 -8.78
N LEU A 90 11.28 -4.92 -8.54
CA LEU A 90 10.89 -6.21 -7.97
C LEU A 90 11.21 -6.21 -6.49
N LEU A 91 10.31 -6.77 -5.69
CA LEU A 91 10.37 -6.76 -4.24
C LEU A 91 10.35 -8.19 -3.69
N GLY A 92 11.16 -8.44 -2.68
CA GLY A 92 11.14 -9.67 -1.90
C GLY A 92 11.33 -9.35 -0.43
N GLY A 93 10.52 -9.96 0.44
CA GLY A 93 10.58 -9.65 1.86
C GLY A 93 9.71 -10.55 2.72
N MET A 94 9.51 -10.07 3.94
CA MET A 94 8.66 -10.72 4.94
C MET A 94 7.74 -9.66 5.57
N ASN A 95 6.54 -10.10 5.96
CA ASN A 95 5.60 -9.30 6.68
C ASN A 95 5.19 -10.00 7.97
N PHE A 96 5.07 -9.23 9.02
CA PHE A 96 4.41 -9.59 10.26
C PHE A 96 3.11 -8.76 10.36
N THR A 97 2.00 -9.42 10.65
CA THR A 97 0.70 -8.77 10.84
C THR A 97 0.15 -9.17 12.20
N HIS A 98 -0.20 -8.17 12.99
CA HIS A 98 -0.97 -8.31 14.22
C HIS A 98 -2.37 -7.76 13.99
N GLU A 99 -3.39 -8.57 14.26
CA GLU A 99 -4.81 -8.18 14.13
C GLU A 99 -5.48 -8.35 15.48
N ASP A 100 -6.16 -7.28 15.91
CA ASP A 100 -6.97 -7.25 17.13
C ASP A 100 -8.43 -6.99 16.74
N TYR A 101 -9.21 -8.04 16.80
CA TYR A 101 -10.67 -7.99 16.65
C TYR A 101 -11.33 -7.97 18.03
N ALA A 102 -12.60 -7.58 18.10
CA ALA A 102 -13.33 -7.49 19.36
C ALA A 102 -13.28 -8.77 20.21
N GLU A 103 -13.18 -9.95 19.58
CA GLU A 103 -13.20 -11.25 20.27
C GLU A 103 -11.91 -12.08 20.08
N ILE A 104 -11.06 -11.77 19.11
CA ILE A 104 -9.93 -12.62 18.70
C ILE A 104 -8.73 -11.78 18.31
N GLN A 105 -7.56 -12.16 18.82
CA GLN A 105 -6.28 -11.63 18.36
C GLN A 105 -5.57 -12.66 17.48
N ARG A 106 -4.94 -12.18 16.39
CA ARG A 106 -4.18 -13.03 15.48
C ARG A 106 -2.82 -12.42 15.16
N ASN A 107 -1.83 -13.31 15.06
CA ASN A 107 -0.49 -12.97 14.61
C ASN A 107 -0.17 -13.81 13.38
N LEU A 108 0.15 -13.13 12.28
CA LEU A 108 0.41 -13.77 11.01
C LEU A 108 1.80 -13.38 10.52
N ALA A 109 2.54 -14.34 9.98
CA ALA A 109 3.77 -14.10 9.28
C ALA A 109 3.62 -14.57 7.84
N ALA A 110 4.01 -13.74 6.89
CA ALA A 110 3.95 -14.05 5.46
C ALA A 110 5.26 -13.64 4.77
N ARG A 111 5.61 -14.37 3.71
CA ARG A 111 6.60 -13.86 2.75
C ARG A 111 5.92 -12.82 1.86
N GLN A 112 6.74 -11.98 1.24
CA GLN A 112 6.27 -11.03 0.25
C GLN A 112 7.11 -11.17 -1.00
N VAL A 113 6.42 -11.27 -2.15
CA VAL A 113 7.02 -11.08 -3.47
C VAL A 113 6.13 -10.11 -4.23
N GLY A 114 6.71 -9.14 -4.91
CA GLY A 114 5.90 -8.14 -5.59
C GLY A 114 6.65 -7.37 -6.64
N GLU A 115 5.90 -6.51 -7.32
CA GLU A 115 6.43 -5.53 -8.27
C GLU A 115 5.80 -4.17 -8.05
N GLU A 116 6.58 -3.13 -8.32
CA GLU A 116 6.14 -1.74 -8.35
C GLU A 116 6.48 -1.15 -9.71
N PHE A 117 5.46 -0.79 -10.44
CA PHE A 117 5.60 -0.17 -11.75
C PHE A 117 5.12 1.29 -11.70
N LYS A 118 5.90 2.18 -12.28
CA LYS A 118 5.55 3.60 -12.41
C LYS A 118 5.89 4.10 -13.81
N LEU A 119 4.93 4.72 -14.46
CA LEU A 119 5.06 5.31 -15.78
C LEU A 119 4.65 6.78 -15.76
N LYS A 120 5.54 7.69 -16.16
CA LYS A 120 5.21 9.10 -16.37
C LYS A 120 4.58 9.27 -17.75
N LEU A 121 3.28 9.56 -17.78
CA LEU A 121 2.52 9.80 -19.00
C LEU A 121 2.75 11.23 -19.56
N GLY A 122 3.29 12.13 -18.74
CA GLY A 122 3.55 13.51 -19.12
C GLY A 122 4.33 14.25 -18.05
N LYS A 123 4.26 15.59 -18.06
CA LYS A 123 4.96 16.42 -17.06
C LYS A 123 4.33 16.30 -15.67
N ASN A 124 3.02 16.12 -15.62
CA ASN A 124 2.25 16.19 -14.38
C ASN A 124 1.54 14.89 -14.02
N THR A 125 1.39 13.93 -14.94
CA THR A 125 0.63 12.70 -14.73
C THR A 125 1.56 11.50 -14.73
N SER A 126 1.38 10.64 -13.74
CA SER A 126 2.07 9.34 -13.61
C SER A 126 1.04 8.26 -13.37
N MET A 127 1.22 7.12 -14.00
CA MET A 127 0.51 5.88 -13.73
C MET A 127 1.35 5.04 -12.75
N ILE A 128 0.68 4.41 -11.81
CA ILE A 128 1.30 3.50 -10.85
C ILE A 128 0.56 2.17 -10.88
N GLN A 129 1.30 1.11 -10.69
CA GLN A 129 0.75 -0.23 -10.50
C GLN A 129 1.62 -0.95 -9.48
N ASN A 130 0.99 -1.63 -8.53
CA ASN A 130 1.68 -2.48 -7.56
C ASN A 130 0.97 -3.83 -7.54
N LEU A 131 1.73 -4.89 -7.64
CA LEU A 131 1.26 -6.26 -7.45
C LEU A 131 2.09 -6.88 -6.33
N ALA A 132 1.43 -7.43 -5.33
CA ALA A 132 2.10 -8.11 -4.23
C ALA A 132 1.39 -9.43 -3.90
N PHE A 133 2.18 -10.47 -3.76
CA PHE A 133 1.78 -11.81 -3.38
C PHE A 133 2.35 -12.15 -2.00
N PHE A 134 1.48 -12.56 -1.09
CA PHE A 134 1.79 -12.86 0.30
C PHE A 134 1.42 -14.30 0.63
N PRO A 135 2.31 -15.28 0.39
CA PRO A 135 2.13 -16.64 0.88
C PRO A 135 2.28 -16.66 2.40
N ASN A 136 1.26 -17.18 3.09
CA ASN A 136 1.28 -17.31 4.52
C ASN A 136 2.28 -18.38 4.97
N LEU A 137 3.01 -18.11 6.04
CA LEU A 137 3.95 -19.05 6.66
C LEU A 137 3.33 -19.85 7.79
N THR A 138 2.12 -19.46 8.24
CA THR A 138 1.42 -20.12 9.34
C THR A 138 0.60 -21.30 8.79
N PRO A 139 0.96 -22.56 9.09
CA PRO A 139 0.34 -23.75 8.46
C PRO A 139 -1.16 -23.90 8.70
N SER A 140 -1.66 -23.37 9.82
CA SER A 140 -3.08 -23.44 10.20
C SER A 140 -4.00 -22.58 9.36
N GLU A 141 -3.46 -21.63 8.60
CA GLU A 141 -4.25 -20.68 7.79
C GLU A 141 -3.96 -20.76 6.30
N GLY A 142 -3.33 -21.77 5.79
CA GLY A 142 -3.12 -22.27 4.43
C GLY A 142 -3.36 -21.34 3.23
N ASN A 143 -3.32 -20.04 3.43
CA ASN A 143 -3.87 -19.04 2.53
C ASN A 143 -2.78 -18.15 1.99
N TYR A 144 -3.01 -17.64 0.82
CA TYR A 144 -2.22 -16.55 0.28
C TYR A 144 -3.13 -15.34 0.02
N ARG A 145 -2.54 -14.18 0.03
CA ARG A 145 -3.20 -12.92 -0.33
C ARG A 145 -2.51 -12.33 -1.56
N VAL A 146 -3.31 -11.84 -2.49
CA VAL A 146 -2.82 -11.06 -3.63
C VAL A 146 -3.39 -9.65 -3.51
N ASN A 147 -2.53 -8.66 -3.52
CA ASN A 147 -2.90 -7.26 -3.58
C ASN A 147 -2.51 -6.71 -4.94
N PHE A 148 -3.46 -6.14 -5.65
CA PHE A 148 -3.24 -5.43 -6.91
C PHE A 148 -3.77 -4.01 -6.78
N ASN A 149 -2.90 -3.03 -6.94
CA ASN A 149 -3.23 -1.62 -6.92
C ASN A 149 -2.89 -1.02 -8.28
N PHE A 150 -3.82 -0.27 -8.83
CA PHE A 150 -3.62 0.44 -10.10
C PHE A 150 -4.20 1.85 -9.98
N GLY A 151 -3.46 2.85 -10.42
CA GLY A 151 -3.95 4.20 -10.33
C GLY A 151 -3.15 5.21 -11.15
N ALA A 152 -3.66 6.44 -11.14
CA ALA A 152 -3.02 7.59 -11.75
C ALA A 152 -2.86 8.71 -10.72
N ILE A 153 -1.70 9.33 -10.72
CA ILE A 153 -1.38 10.51 -9.92
C ILE A 153 -1.19 11.67 -10.87
N THR A 154 -2.01 12.72 -10.74
CA THR A 154 -1.87 13.94 -11.52
C THR A 154 -1.53 15.11 -10.61
N ARG A 155 -0.37 15.72 -10.80
CA ARG A 155 0.04 16.93 -10.08
C ARG A 155 -0.65 18.14 -10.69
N ILE A 156 -1.49 18.83 -9.92
CA ILE A 156 -2.21 20.03 -10.33
C ILE A 156 -1.30 21.25 -10.15
N VAL A 157 -0.67 21.36 -8.96
CA VAL A 157 0.31 22.39 -8.62
C VAL A 157 1.48 21.77 -7.85
N LYS A 158 2.51 22.54 -7.51
CA LYS A 158 3.72 22.01 -6.84
C LYS A 158 3.45 21.29 -5.52
N TRP A 159 2.41 21.69 -4.80
CA TRP A 159 2.05 21.18 -3.48
C TRP A 159 0.74 20.38 -3.44
N LEU A 160 -0.02 20.31 -4.56
CA LEU A 160 -1.30 19.61 -4.65
C LEU A 160 -1.29 18.64 -5.82
N GLY A 161 -1.64 17.42 -5.57
CA GLY A 161 -1.88 16.39 -6.58
C GLY A 161 -3.19 15.68 -6.36
N TRP A 162 -3.75 15.18 -7.44
CA TRP A 162 -4.92 14.31 -7.47
C TRP A 162 -4.48 12.88 -7.74
N GLN A 163 -5.03 11.93 -6.98
CA GLN A 163 -4.79 10.52 -7.16
C GLN A 163 -6.11 9.77 -7.33
N THR A 164 -6.20 8.97 -8.37
CA THR A 164 -7.24 7.95 -8.54
C THR A 164 -6.58 6.59 -8.35
N LEU A 165 -7.11 5.78 -7.46
CA LEU A 165 -6.56 4.48 -7.11
C LEU A 165 -7.67 3.43 -7.12
N ALA A 166 -7.44 2.34 -7.85
CA ALA A 166 -8.23 1.12 -7.78
C ALA A 166 -7.43 0.08 -6.98
N ILE A 167 -8.02 -0.45 -5.93
CA ILE A 167 -7.42 -1.46 -5.06
C ILE A 167 -8.21 -2.74 -5.21
N LEU A 168 -7.53 -3.84 -5.51
CA LEU A 168 -8.09 -5.17 -5.54
C LEU A 168 -7.30 -6.06 -4.59
N THR A 169 -7.96 -6.54 -3.55
CA THR A 169 -7.38 -7.52 -2.62
C THR A 169 -8.13 -8.83 -2.77
N LEU A 170 -7.42 -9.88 -3.14
CA LEU A 170 -7.97 -11.23 -3.27
C LEU A 170 -7.42 -12.09 -2.14
N PRO A 171 -8.19 -12.36 -1.08
CA PRO A 171 -7.89 -13.43 -0.15
C PRO A 171 -8.26 -14.74 -0.85
N ILE A 172 -7.31 -15.65 -1.01
CA ILE A 172 -7.63 -17.00 -1.47
C ILE A 172 -7.64 -17.91 -0.26
N LEU A 173 -8.85 -18.20 0.16
CA LEU A 173 -9.16 -19.18 1.21
C LEU A 173 -9.09 -20.60 0.64
N PRO A 174 -8.62 -21.61 1.38
CA PRO A 174 -8.82 -23.00 1.00
C PRO A 174 -10.32 -23.31 0.89
N PRO A 175 -10.73 -24.28 0.08
CA PRO A 175 -12.12 -24.60 -0.15
C PRO A 175 -12.77 -25.24 1.09
N ALA A 176 -13.22 -24.41 2.00
CA ALA A 176 -14.04 -24.82 3.13
C ALA A 176 -15.14 -23.79 3.39
N ARG A 177 -16.35 -24.17 2.99
CA ARG A 177 -17.66 -23.63 3.37
C ARG A 177 -17.91 -22.14 3.12
N ASN A 178 -18.63 -21.90 1.99
CA ASN A 178 -19.62 -20.83 1.76
C ASN A 178 -19.50 -19.56 2.63
N ARG A 179 -18.60 -18.67 2.25
CA ARG A 179 -18.75 -17.23 2.42
C ARG A 179 -18.00 -16.52 1.32
N THR A 180 -18.69 -16.16 0.26
CA THR A 180 -18.24 -15.18 -0.72
C THR A 180 -18.30 -13.80 -0.10
N SER A 181 -17.21 -13.33 0.48
CA SER A 181 -17.06 -11.92 0.81
C SER A 181 -16.36 -11.24 -0.37
N TRP A 182 -17.15 -10.64 -1.25
CA TRP A 182 -16.66 -9.73 -2.26
C TRP A 182 -16.32 -8.41 -1.56
N SER A 183 -15.06 -8.07 -1.41
CA SER A 183 -14.68 -6.70 -1.08
C SER A 183 -14.88 -5.85 -2.34
N SER A 184 -15.80 -4.91 -2.29
CA SER A 184 -16.02 -3.93 -3.34
C SER A 184 -14.75 -3.13 -3.59
N PRO A 185 -14.41 -2.75 -4.84
CA PRO A 185 -13.29 -1.89 -5.11
C PRO A 185 -13.51 -0.54 -4.41
N ALA A 186 -12.63 -0.21 -3.48
CA ALA A 186 -12.66 1.08 -2.81
C ALA A 186 -11.94 2.11 -3.70
N PHE A 187 -12.62 3.21 -4.02
CA PHE A 187 -12.00 4.37 -4.65
C PHE A 187 -11.52 5.31 -3.54
N ALA A 188 -10.22 5.47 -3.43
CA ALA A 188 -9.62 6.37 -2.45
C ALA A 188 -9.10 7.64 -3.12
N TRP A 189 -9.43 8.79 -2.54
CA TRP A 189 -8.94 10.11 -2.93
C TRP A 189 -7.87 10.54 -1.94
N ASN A 190 -6.62 10.64 -2.39
CA ASN A 190 -5.52 11.06 -1.52
C ASN A 190 -4.89 12.34 -2.04
N PHE A 191 -4.70 13.30 -1.14
CA PHE A 191 -3.93 14.52 -1.40
C PHE A 191 -2.49 14.27 -0.97
N LEU A 192 -1.56 14.21 -1.92
CA LEU A 192 -0.14 14.05 -1.66
C LEU A 192 0.53 15.43 -1.60
N THR A 193 1.05 15.80 -0.44
CA THR A 193 1.94 16.97 -0.31
C THR A 193 3.39 16.49 -0.43
N ASP A 194 4.04 16.76 -1.57
CA ASP A 194 5.48 16.48 -1.77
C ASP A 194 6.29 17.69 -1.24
N ARG A 195 6.79 17.59 -0.04
CA ARG A 195 7.84 18.49 0.46
C ARG A 195 9.22 17.97 0.01
N ARG A 196 9.56 18.17 -1.24
CA ARG A 196 10.98 18.12 -1.62
C ARG A 196 11.63 19.41 -1.11
N GLY A 197 12.55 19.23 -0.13
CA GLY A 197 13.36 20.31 0.38
C GLY A 197 14.00 21.10 -0.76
N GLN A 198 13.78 22.41 -0.72
CA GLN A 198 14.60 23.39 -1.39
C GLN A 198 16.04 23.18 -0.96
N ASP A 199 16.87 22.72 -1.86
CA ASP A 199 18.30 23.04 -1.84
C ASP A 199 18.65 23.53 -3.23
N SER A 200 18.42 24.83 -3.41
CA SER A 200 18.97 25.61 -4.50
C SER A 200 19.68 26.80 -3.91
N SER A 201 20.87 27.02 -4.32
CA SER A 201 21.70 28.21 -4.22
C SER A 201 22.82 28.15 -3.17
N ARG A 202 23.97 27.78 -3.59
CA ARG A 202 25.10 28.71 -3.85
C ARG A 202 26.28 27.95 -4.45
#